data_4f78aa4275edca763ee0611f1f568751
#
_entry.id   4f78aa4275edca763ee0611f1f568751
#
_cell.length_a   1.000
_cell.length_b   1.000
_cell.length_c   1.000
_cell.angle_alpha   90.00
_cell.angle_beta   90.00
_cell.angle_gamma   90.00
#
_symmetry.space_group_name_H-M   'P 1'
#
loop_
_entity.id
_entity.type
_entity.pdbx_description
1 polymer ?
#
loop_
_entity_poly.entity_id
_entity_poly.type
_entity_poly.pdbx_seq_one_letter_code
_entity_poly.pdbx_strand_id
1 'polypeptide(L)'
;MYQNNKLKEGISVKFKTLQMIIDGHNSLYDDIKSIVQYGSNKYYYNKEVYLINKIIINNRYLWMYCQYDNSKLYGDVVFDTENEKQLKNKRRKNEIELRKQLFCAFDIDSQILYINDYTKKGIIKSYVSDTLQKEAIIKNIYSSLEEFQEGVKFLKKVKFTQYRNVVNTLDKKSIFTQQTNILGLDLPDKITMQVEYTDTLIGKVKNGMQELKQKRDQGLFTDILGIGEDDFGIEQSFDFRSVIKNIEINVNKNEDDRYNDKEVEDRFFEKIG
;
A
#
# COMPACT_ATOMS: atom_id res chain seq x y z
N MET A 1 19.23 46.16 -6.39
CA MET A 1 18.20 45.37 -5.67
C MET A 1 18.38 43.91 -6.05
N TYR A 2 19.08 43.15 -5.23
CA TYR A 2 19.19 41.69 -5.42
C TYR A 2 17.98 41.06 -4.78
N GLN A 3 17.04 40.56 -5.61
CA GLN A 3 15.98 39.68 -5.12
C GLN A 3 16.63 38.36 -4.72
N ASN A 4 16.71 38.11 -3.41
CA ASN A 4 16.99 36.81 -2.86
C ASN A 4 15.84 35.88 -3.19
N ASN A 5 15.95 35.16 -4.31
CA ASN A 5 15.17 33.94 -4.54
C ASN A 5 15.67 32.87 -3.53
N LYS A 6 15.15 32.91 -2.30
CA LYS A 6 15.18 31.72 -1.46
C LYS A 6 14.36 30.65 -2.20
N LEU A 7 15.06 29.70 -2.83
CA LEU A 7 14.46 28.44 -3.21
C LEU A 7 13.77 27.89 -1.95
N LYS A 8 12.43 27.86 -1.95
CA LYS A 8 11.68 27.19 -0.90
C LYS A 8 12.15 25.73 -0.94
N GLU A 9 12.79 25.26 0.12
CA GLU A 9 13.13 23.83 0.27
C GLU A 9 11.86 23.03 0.03
N GLY A 10 11.91 22.13 -0.95
CA GLY A 10 10.77 21.28 -1.30
C GLY A 10 10.35 20.45 -0.08
N ILE A 11 9.07 20.46 0.22
CA ILE A 11 8.53 19.66 1.31
C ILE A 11 8.39 18.22 0.81
N SER A 12 8.90 17.25 1.57
CA SER A 12 8.82 15.85 1.17
C SER A 12 7.43 15.27 1.47
N VAL A 13 6.86 14.58 0.49
CA VAL A 13 5.69 13.71 0.67
C VAL A 13 6.16 12.28 0.76
N LYS A 14 5.84 11.60 1.87
CA LYS A 14 6.24 10.21 2.13
C LYS A 14 5.05 9.30 1.93
N PHE A 15 5.21 8.28 1.11
CA PHE A 15 4.24 7.21 0.93
C PHE A 15 4.67 5.98 1.71
N LYS A 16 3.80 5.53 2.58
CA LYS A 16 3.94 4.25 3.26
C LYS A 16 3.37 3.15 2.37
N THR A 17 4.02 2.02 2.40
CA THR A 17 3.65 0.84 1.62
C THR A 17 2.86 -0.13 2.47
N LEU A 18 1.73 -0.59 1.94
CA LEU A 18 0.81 -1.54 2.56
C LEU A 18 0.44 -2.62 1.54
N GLN A 19 -0.05 -3.75 1.98
CA GLN A 19 -0.70 -4.72 1.10
C GLN A 19 -2.21 -4.50 1.12
N MET A 20 -2.85 -4.47 -0.05
CA MET A 20 -4.30 -4.47 -0.16
C MET A 20 -4.76 -5.70 -0.96
N ILE A 21 -5.61 -6.50 -0.33
CA ILE A 21 -6.19 -7.70 -0.91
C ILE A 21 -7.69 -7.46 -1.08
N ILE A 22 -8.24 -7.83 -2.22
CA ILE A 22 -9.68 -7.78 -2.50
C ILE A 22 -10.15 -9.21 -2.66
N ASP A 23 -11.00 -9.70 -1.76
CA ASP A 23 -11.50 -11.07 -1.80
C ASP A 23 -12.54 -11.27 -2.90
N GLY A 24 -12.61 -12.52 -3.42
CA GLY A 24 -13.64 -12.93 -4.39
C GLY A 24 -13.51 -12.26 -5.76
N HIS A 25 -12.30 -11.81 -6.15
CA HIS A 25 -12.07 -11.29 -7.49
C HIS A 25 -11.85 -12.43 -8.50
N ASN A 26 -12.51 -12.35 -9.66
CA ASN A 26 -12.20 -13.17 -10.84
C ASN A 26 -11.08 -12.51 -11.65
N SER A 27 -11.11 -11.16 -11.73
CA SER A 27 -10.09 -10.32 -12.37
C SER A 27 -9.94 -9.07 -11.52
N LEU A 28 -8.77 -8.89 -10.91
CA LEU A 28 -8.50 -7.70 -10.09
C LEU A 28 -8.52 -6.41 -10.93
N TYR A 29 -8.06 -6.49 -12.18
CA TYR A 29 -8.08 -5.36 -13.10
C TYR A 29 -9.51 -4.88 -13.39
N ASP A 30 -10.47 -5.81 -13.60
CA ASP A 30 -11.86 -5.45 -13.87
C ASP A 30 -12.53 -4.84 -12.63
N ASP A 31 -12.20 -5.32 -11.44
CA ASP A 31 -12.64 -4.72 -10.19
C ASP A 31 -12.13 -3.28 -10.07
N ILE A 32 -10.85 -3.04 -10.32
CA ILE A 32 -10.27 -1.69 -10.29
C ILE A 32 -10.89 -0.78 -11.35
N LYS A 33 -11.14 -1.29 -12.55
CA LYS A 33 -11.85 -0.57 -13.60
C LYS A 33 -13.27 -0.18 -13.15
N SER A 34 -13.95 -1.08 -12.44
CA SER A 34 -15.26 -0.80 -11.86
C SER A 34 -15.20 0.29 -10.78
N ILE A 35 -14.16 0.34 -9.95
CA ILE A 35 -13.96 1.44 -9.00
C ILE A 35 -13.87 2.78 -9.73
N VAL A 36 -13.11 2.85 -10.82
CA VAL A 36 -12.96 4.10 -11.58
C VAL A 36 -14.27 4.51 -12.24
N GLN A 37 -15.01 3.56 -12.79
CA GLN A 37 -16.20 3.83 -13.56
C GLN A 37 -17.44 4.12 -12.69
N TYR A 38 -17.64 3.37 -11.62
CA TYR A 38 -18.87 3.39 -10.83
C TYR A 38 -18.68 3.92 -9.40
N GLY A 39 -17.45 3.99 -8.90
CA GLY A 39 -17.18 4.51 -7.56
C GLY A 39 -17.62 5.97 -7.41
N SER A 40 -18.26 6.30 -6.31
CA SER A 40 -18.71 7.66 -6.02
C SER A 40 -17.51 8.63 -5.91
N ASN A 41 -17.66 9.83 -6.50
CA ASN A 41 -16.66 10.89 -6.29
C ASN A 41 -16.83 11.59 -4.94
N LYS A 42 -17.93 11.35 -4.22
CA LYS A 42 -18.18 11.87 -2.88
C LYS A 42 -18.40 10.71 -1.92
N TYR A 43 -17.62 10.67 -0.86
CA TYR A 43 -17.70 9.60 0.13
C TYR A 43 -17.65 10.15 1.56
N TYR A 44 -18.42 9.57 2.45
CA TYR A 44 -18.44 9.93 3.87
C TYR A 44 -17.81 8.83 4.71
N TYR A 45 -16.85 9.20 5.54
CA TYR A 45 -16.19 8.27 6.45
C TYR A 45 -15.80 8.97 7.76
N ASN A 46 -16.17 8.40 8.91
CA ASN A 46 -15.81 8.89 10.25
C ASN A 46 -15.97 10.41 10.44
N LYS A 47 -17.14 10.95 10.07
CA LYS A 47 -17.47 12.39 10.17
C LYS A 47 -16.62 13.30 9.25
N GLU A 48 -15.90 12.74 8.32
CA GLU A 48 -15.22 13.47 7.25
C GLU A 48 -15.95 13.23 5.93
N VAL A 49 -15.86 14.21 5.03
CA VAL A 49 -16.29 14.09 3.65
C VAL A 49 -15.08 14.11 2.75
N TYR A 50 -15.06 13.21 1.78
CA TYR A 50 -14.00 13.03 0.81
C TYR A 50 -14.52 13.31 -0.59
N LEU A 51 -13.81 14.14 -1.34
CA LEU A 51 -13.94 14.28 -2.78
C LEU A 51 -12.83 13.43 -3.40
N ILE A 52 -13.19 12.38 -4.12
CA ILE A 52 -12.27 11.36 -4.63
C ILE A 52 -12.16 11.46 -6.15
N ASN A 53 -10.96 11.77 -6.64
CA ASN A 53 -10.57 11.65 -8.03
C ASN A 53 -9.77 10.35 -8.20
N LYS A 54 -10.06 9.58 -9.24
CA LYS A 54 -9.47 8.27 -9.47
C LYS A 54 -9.29 7.98 -10.93
N ILE A 55 -8.12 7.45 -11.28
CA ILE A 55 -7.76 7.07 -12.66
C ILE A 55 -6.92 5.78 -12.66
N ILE A 56 -6.90 5.09 -13.78
CA ILE A 56 -5.95 4.00 -14.02
C ILE A 56 -4.81 4.53 -14.85
N ILE A 57 -3.58 4.31 -14.38
CA ILE A 57 -2.34 4.71 -15.06
C ILE A 57 -1.63 3.45 -15.57
N ASN A 58 -1.24 3.46 -16.84
CA ASN A 58 -0.51 2.38 -17.52
C ASN A 58 -1.17 0.99 -17.39
N ASN A 59 -2.50 0.92 -17.27
CA ASN A 59 -3.27 -0.31 -17.03
C ASN A 59 -2.81 -1.13 -15.82
N ARG A 60 -2.02 -0.54 -14.94
CA ARG A 60 -1.41 -1.22 -13.79
C ARG A 60 -1.74 -0.56 -12.47
N TYR A 61 -1.80 0.76 -12.42
CA TYR A 61 -1.96 1.47 -11.15
C TYR A 61 -3.33 2.14 -11.05
N LEU A 62 -4.06 1.91 -9.96
CA LEU A 62 -5.14 2.79 -9.56
C LEU A 62 -4.54 3.95 -8.78
N TRP A 63 -4.57 5.14 -9.36
CA TRP A 63 -4.22 6.38 -8.66
C TRP A 63 -5.47 7.02 -8.10
N MET A 64 -5.44 7.40 -6.82
CA MET A 64 -6.51 8.13 -6.15
C MET A 64 -5.97 9.38 -5.47
N TYR A 65 -6.59 10.49 -5.76
CA TYR A 65 -6.38 11.76 -5.08
C TYR A 65 -7.67 12.16 -4.37
N CYS A 66 -7.59 12.39 -3.05
CA CYS A 66 -8.72 12.78 -2.24
C CYS A 66 -8.47 14.14 -1.59
N GLN A 67 -9.44 15.03 -1.71
CA GLN A 67 -9.54 16.22 -0.87
C GLN A 67 -10.57 15.93 0.23
N TYR A 68 -10.26 16.27 1.48
CA TYR A 68 -11.17 15.96 2.57
C TYR A 68 -11.08 16.94 3.73
N ASP A 69 -12.13 17.00 4.51
CA ASP A 69 -12.18 17.66 5.82
C ASP A 69 -13.36 17.15 6.64
N ASN A 70 -13.48 17.66 7.86
CA ASN A 70 -14.61 17.32 8.73
C ASN A 70 -15.93 17.78 8.09
N SER A 71 -16.94 16.91 8.11
CA SER A 71 -18.28 17.20 7.60
C SER A 71 -19.09 18.17 8.46
N LYS A 72 -18.58 18.57 9.63
CA LYS A 72 -19.25 19.57 10.46
C LYS A 72 -19.31 20.91 9.75
N LEU A 73 -20.48 21.50 9.81
CA LEU A 73 -20.71 22.87 9.40
C LEU A 73 -19.85 23.80 10.28
N TYR A 74 -19.26 24.80 9.68
CA TYR A 74 -18.52 25.80 10.42
C TYR A 74 -19.44 26.96 10.85
N GLY A 75 -18.95 27.73 11.83
CA GLY A 75 -19.75 28.77 12.46
C GLY A 75 -20.25 29.88 11.51
N ASP A 76 -21.30 30.57 11.92
CA ASP A 76 -21.90 31.66 11.16
C ASP A 76 -20.99 32.90 11.08
N VAL A 77 -19.87 32.92 11.82
CA VAL A 77 -18.97 34.05 11.97
C VAL A 77 -17.54 33.66 11.63
N VAL A 78 -16.84 34.51 10.91
CA VAL A 78 -15.40 34.49 10.67
C VAL A 78 -14.73 35.71 11.30
N PHE A 79 -13.46 35.54 11.73
CA PHE A 79 -12.69 36.67 12.27
C PHE A 79 -11.72 37.16 11.20
N ASP A 80 -11.86 38.43 10.86
CA ASP A 80 -10.94 39.16 9.99
C ASP A 80 -9.73 39.60 10.82
N THR A 81 -8.58 38.94 10.57
CA THR A 81 -7.34 39.17 11.33
C THR A 81 -6.65 40.52 11.00
N GLU A 82 -6.94 41.08 9.85
CA GLU A 82 -6.36 42.38 9.45
C GLU A 82 -7.11 43.56 10.11
N ASN A 83 -8.44 43.47 10.16
CA ASN A 83 -9.30 44.54 10.69
C ASN A 83 -9.79 44.25 12.11
N GLU A 84 -9.39 43.10 12.69
CA GLU A 84 -9.78 42.65 14.04
C GLU A 84 -11.30 42.66 14.29
N LYS A 85 -12.07 42.27 13.24
CA LYS A 85 -13.55 42.31 13.28
C LYS A 85 -14.16 40.95 13.04
N GLN A 86 -15.28 40.73 13.71
CA GLN A 86 -16.14 39.59 13.39
C GLN A 86 -17.01 39.95 12.17
N LEU A 87 -16.96 39.05 11.18
CA LEU A 87 -17.75 39.16 9.96
C LEU A 87 -18.67 37.95 9.83
N LYS A 88 -19.81 38.16 9.17
CA LYS A 88 -20.69 37.05 8.81
C LYS A 88 -19.99 36.13 7.79
N ASN A 89 -20.00 34.84 8.05
CA ASN A 89 -19.49 33.88 7.10
C ASN A 89 -20.33 33.87 5.83
N LYS A 90 -19.71 34.14 4.69
CA LYS A 90 -20.39 34.22 3.38
C LYS A 90 -20.74 32.91 2.78
N ARG A 91 -20.20 31.83 3.31
CA ARG A 91 -20.41 30.46 2.78
C ARG A 91 -21.81 29.97 3.12
N ARG A 92 -22.32 29.06 2.27
CA ARG A 92 -23.60 28.41 2.51
C ARG A 92 -23.44 27.31 3.57
N LYS A 93 -24.52 27.00 4.30
CA LYS A 93 -24.51 25.96 5.34
C LYS A 93 -24.12 24.56 4.85
N ASN A 94 -24.27 24.31 3.56
CA ASN A 94 -23.94 23.02 2.93
C ASN A 94 -22.57 23.01 2.21
N GLU A 95 -21.80 24.10 2.31
CA GLU A 95 -20.46 24.20 1.76
C GLU A 95 -19.43 23.78 2.81
N ILE A 96 -18.51 22.92 2.41
CA ILE A 96 -17.42 22.42 3.24
C ILE A 96 -16.11 22.78 2.57
N GLU A 97 -15.14 23.24 3.35
CA GLU A 97 -13.81 23.50 2.88
C GLU A 97 -12.96 22.23 3.00
N LEU A 98 -12.49 21.73 1.88
CA LEU A 98 -11.66 20.53 1.83
C LEU A 98 -10.18 20.93 1.88
N ARG A 99 -9.61 21.03 3.09
CA ARG A 99 -8.25 21.53 3.31
C ARG A 99 -7.17 20.47 3.27
N LYS A 100 -7.53 19.22 3.56
CA LYS A 100 -6.60 18.10 3.66
C LYS A 100 -6.54 17.34 2.35
N GLN A 101 -5.40 16.71 2.10
CA GLN A 101 -5.14 15.94 0.88
C GLN A 101 -4.65 14.54 1.24
N LEU A 102 -5.17 13.56 0.52
CA LEU A 102 -4.75 12.17 0.61
C LEU A 102 -4.42 11.67 -0.80
N PHE A 103 -3.23 11.12 -0.96
CA PHE A 103 -2.76 10.51 -2.19
C PHE A 103 -2.52 9.03 -1.96
N CYS A 104 -2.99 8.20 -2.85
CA CYS A 104 -2.66 6.79 -2.84
C CYS A 104 -2.59 6.21 -4.25
N ALA A 105 -1.74 5.20 -4.40
CA ALA A 105 -1.61 4.40 -5.59
C ALA A 105 -1.73 2.92 -5.21
N PHE A 106 -2.48 2.15 -5.98
CA PHE A 106 -2.56 0.71 -5.82
C PHE A 106 -2.01 0.03 -7.06
N ASP A 107 -0.94 -0.75 -6.88
CA ASP A 107 -0.36 -1.58 -7.92
C ASP A 107 -1.17 -2.87 -8.03
N ILE A 108 -1.87 -3.05 -9.13
CA ILE A 108 -2.76 -4.17 -9.39
C ILE A 108 -1.99 -5.49 -9.45
N ASP A 109 -0.78 -5.47 -10.03
CA ASP A 109 0.01 -6.68 -10.24
C ASP A 109 0.61 -7.22 -8.93
N SER A 110 1.13 -6.32 -8.10
CA SER A 110 1.76 -6.69 -6.83
C SER A 110 0.80 -6.63 -5.63
N GLN A 111 -0.39 -6.06 -5.79
CA GLN A 111 -1.36 -5.78 -4.73
C GLN A 111 -0.78 -4.89 -3.61
N ILE A 112 0.09 -3.96 -3.99
CA ILE A 112 0.72 -3.02 -3.09
C ILE A 112 -0.03 -1.69 -3.13
N LEU A 113 -0.41 -1.19 -1.95
CA LEU A 113 -1.02 0.11 -1.74
C LEU A 113 0.04 1.07 -1.19
N TYR A 114 0.28 2.15 -1.90
CA TYR A 114 1.08 3.28 -1.45
C TYR A 114 0.15 4.38 -0.95
N ILE A 115 0.39 4.92 0.24
CA ILE A 115 -0.48 5.94 0.84
C ILE A 115 0.35 6.97 1.62
N ASN A 116 0.11 8.26 1.38
CA ASN A 116 0.87 9.31 2.05
C ASN A 116 0.45 9.55 3.51
N ASP A 117 -0.79 9.25 3.86
CA ASP A 117 -1.27 9.26 5.25
C ASP A 117 -1.84 7.88 5.59
N TYR A 118 -1.02 7.05 6.25
CA TYR A 118 -1.39 5.68 6.57
C TYR A 118 -2.54 5.58 7.59
N THR A 119 -2.80 6.62 8.39
CA THR A 119 -3.93 6.66 9.33
C THR A 119 -5.26 6.64 8.60
N LYS A 120 -5.25 6.99 7.32
CA LYS A 120 -6.40 7.02 6.42
C LYS A 120 -6.62 5.71 5.64
N LYS A 121 -5.87 4.65 5.93
CA LYS A 121 -6.09 3.33 5.29
C LYS A 121 -7.52 2.80 5.42
N GLY A 122 -8.20 3.13 6.53
CA GLY A 122 -9.58 2.72 6.79
C GLY A 122 -10.59 3.27 5.78
N ILE A 123 -10.43 4.52 5.34
CA ILE A 123 -11.31 5.07 4.29
C ILE A 123 -11.10 4.37 2.95
N ILE A 124 -9.83 4.09 2.57
CA ILE A 124 -9.54 3.37 1.32
C ILE A 124 -10.15 1.97 1.36
N LYS A 125 -9.98 1.24 2.47
CA LYS A 125 -10.62 -0.06 2.69
C LYS A 125 -12.14 0.02 2.49
N SER A 126 -12.81 0.91 3.22
CA SER A 126 -14.26 1.03 3.17
C SER A 126 -14.75 1.46 1.78
N TYR A 127 -14.09 2.45 1.16
CA TYR A 127 -14.45 2.91 -0.17
C TYR A 127 -14.37 1.82 -1.23
N VAL A 128 -13.29 1.03 -1.23
CA VAL A 128 -13.10 -0.10 -2.16
C VAL A 128 -14.15 -1.18 -1.88
N SER A 129 -14.32 -1.56 -0.61
CA SER A 129 -15.29 -2.59 -0.23
C SER A 129 -16.73 -2.22 -0.59
N ASP A 130 -17.15 -0.98 -0.30
CA ASP A 130 -18.49 -0.50 -0.58
C ASP A 130 -18.75 -0.37 -2.09
N THR A 131 -17.73 0.06 -2.84
CA THR A 131 -17.87 0.20 -4.30
C THR A 131 -17.99 -1.14 -4.99
N LEU A 132 -17.20 -2.13 -4.57
CA LEU A 132 -17.15 -3.45 -5.20
C LEU A 132 -18.13 -4.44 -4.59
N GLN A 133 -18.73 -4.13 -3.43
CA GLN A 133 -19.52 -5.08 -2.63
C GLN A 133 -18.71 -6.37 -2.32
N LYS A 134 -17.40 -6.19 -2.08
CA LYS A 134 -16.43 -7.24 -1.77
C LYS A 134 -15.61 -6.82 -0.56
N GLU A 135 -15.03 -7.77 0.16
CA GLU A 135 -14.15 -7.44 1.27
C GLU A 135 -12.78 -7.00 0.74
N ALA A 136 -12.37 -5.77 1.11
CA ALA A 136 -11.00 -5.31 0.96
C ALA A 136 -10.28 -5.39 2.31
N ILE A 137 -9.09 -5.97 2.32
CA ILE A 137 -8.25 -6.12 3.52
C ILE A 137 -6.97 -5.34 3.29
N ILE A 138 -6.63 -4.42 4.21
CA ILE A 138 -5.36 -3.68 4.15
C ILE A 138 -4.48 -4.10 5.33
N LYS A 139 -3.30 -4.65 5.01
CA LYS A 139 -2.32 -5.15 5.98
C LYS A 139 -1.05 -4.32 5.94
N ASN A 140 -0.37 -4.20 7.08
CA ASN A 140 0.98 -3.65 7.09
C ASN A 140 1.93 -4.65 6.42
N ILE A 141 2.90 -4.12 5.69
CA ILE A 141 4.03 -4.89 5.19
C ILE A 141 5.25 -4.46 6.00
N TYR A 142 5.93 -5.41 6.57
CA TYR A 142 7.14 -5.13 7.32
C TYR A 142 8.31 -4.88 6.35
N SER A 143 9.15 -3.93 6.69
CA SER A 143 10.30 -3.51 5.87
C SER A 143 11.50 -4.45 6.03
N SER A 144 11.53 -5.22 7.11
CA SER A 144 12.58 -6.19 7.36
C SER A 144 12.02 -7.49 7.97
N LEU A 145 12.79 -8.57 7.80
CA LEU A 145 12.48 -9.85 8.44
C LEU A 145 12.49 -9.73 9.96
N GLU A 146 13.39 -8.94 10.48
CA GLU A 146 13.57 -8.70 11.90
C GLU A 146 12.33 -8.01 12.48
N GLU A 147 11.84 -6.94 11.84
CA GLU A 147 10.59 -6.25 12.23
C GLU A 147 9.38 -7.20 12.18
N PHE A 148 9.29 -8.05 11.14
CA PHE A 148 8.23 -9.05 11.05
C PHE A 148 8.32 -10.04 12.20
N GLN A 149 9.52 -10.53 12.53
CA GLN A 149 9.73 -11.48 13.63
C GLN A 149 9.44 -10.89 15.01
N GLU A 150 9.60 -9.58 15.19
CA GLU A 150 9.26 -8.87 16.42
C GLU A 150 7.76 -8.58 16.54
N GLY A 151 7.13 -8.27 15.42
CA GLY A 151 5.70 -7.90 15.37
C GLY A 151 4.73 -9.08 15.32
N VAL A 152 5.22 -10.31 15.12
CA VAL A 152 4.42 -11.51 14.93
C VAL A 152 4.68 -12.51 16.04
N LYS A 153 3.63 -13.07 16.61
CA LYS A 153 3.71 -14.12 17.65
C LYS A 153 3.71 -15.53 17.04
N PHE A 154 2.81 -15.76 16.08
CA PHE A 154 2.65 -17.06 15.43
C PHE A 154 2.93 -16.92 13.94
N LEU A 155 3.72 -17.84 13.39
CA LEU A 155 3.83 -18.04 11.95
C LEU A 155 2.66 -18.89 11.49
N LYS A 156 1.92 -18.42 10.48
CA LYS A 156 0.79 -19.14 9.87
C LYS A 156 1.16 -19.77 8.53
N LYS A 157 1.98 -19.09 7.73
CA LYS A 157 2.26 -19.52 6.36
C LYS A 157 3.60 -19.00 5.88
N VAL A 158 4.30 -19.81 5.12
CA VAL A 158 5.43 -19.39 4.29
C VAL A 158 5.19 -19.89 2.87
N LYS A 159 5.27 -18.98 1.91
CA LYS A 159 5.20 -19.28 0.49
C LYS A 159 6.49 -18.84 -0.18
N PHE A 160 7.06 -19.67 -1.06
CA PHE A 160 8.25 -19.32 -1.83
C PHE A 160 8.22 -19.94 -3.22
N THR A 161 8.91 -19.30 -4.14
CA THR A 161 8.98 -19.68 -5.53
C THR A 161 10.42 -19.92 -5.94
N GLN A 162 10.64 -20.97 -6.69
CA GLN A 162 11.92 -21.33 -7.29
C GLN A 162 11.74 -21.52 -8.80
N TYR A 163 12.65 -20.94 -9.59
CA TYR A 163 12.67 -21.10 -11.04
C TYR A 163 13.76 -22.07 -11.47
N ARG A 164 13.51 -22.85 -12.53
CA ARG A 164 14.40 -23.86 -13.05
C ARG A 164 15.79 -23.32 -13.44
N ASN A 165 15.85 -22.14 -14.05
CA ASN A 165 17.09 -21.53 -14.51
C ASN A 165 18.04 -21.08 -13.36
N VAL A 166 17.56 -21.07 -12.14
CA VAL A 166 18.34 -20.66 -10.94
C VAL A 166 18.88 -21.90 -10.21
N VAL A 167 18.38 -23.10 -10.52
CA VAL A 167 18.72 -24.32 -9.82
C VAL A 167 19.79 -25.09 -10.59
N ASN A 168 20.87 -25.43 -9.89
CA ASN A 168 21.76 -26.46 -10.41
C ASN A 168 21.01 -27.82 -10.40
N THR A 169 20.52 -28.22 -11.56
CA THR A 169 19.74 -29.49 -11.74
C THR A 169 20.52 -30.73 -11.35
N LEU A 170 21.84 -30.63 -11.18
CA LEU A 170 22.70 -31.73 -10.71
C LEU A 170 22.69 -31.89 -9.18
N ASP A 171 22.13 -30.92 -8.45
CA ASP A 171 22.01 -31.02 -7.00
C ASP A 171 20.80 -31.94 -6.64
N LYS A 172 21.11 -33.17 -6.25
CA LYS A 172 20.10 -34.15 -5.81
C LYS A 172 19.29 -33.74 -4.59
N LYS A 173 19.73 -32.68 -3.86
CA LYS A 173 19.03 -32.10 -2.71
C LYS A 173 18.12 -30.93 -3.11
N SER A 174 18.13 -30.54 -4.37
CA SER A 174 17.24 -29.48 -4.82
C SER A 174 15.76 -29.91 -4.71
N ILE A 175 14.92 -29.00 -4.34
CA ILE A 175 13.46 -29.23 -4.26
C ILE A 175 12.91 -29.68 -5.63
N PHE A 176 13.44 -29.14 -6.73
CA PHE A 176 13.09 -29.53 -8.08
C PHE A 176 13.35 -31.02 -8.34
N THR A 177 14.56 -31.47 -8.02
CA THR A 177 14.93 -32.88 -8.26
C THR A 177 14.11 -33.81 -7.39
N GLN A 178 13.85 -33.45 -6.14
CA GLN A 178 13.05 -34.28 -5.23
C GLN A 178 11.59 -34.36 -5.68
N GLN A 179 10.97 -33.23 -6.03
CA GLN A 179 9.56 -33.19 -6.43
C GLN A 179 9.32 -33.90 -7.77
N THR A 180 10.19 -33.73 -8.75
CA THR A 180 10.07 -34.42 -10.04
C THR A 180 10.24 -35.92 -9.89
N ASN A 181 11.16 -36.41 -9.03
CA ASN A 181 11.30 -37.81 -8.73
C ASN A 181 10.07 -38.42 -8.03
N ILE A 182 9.44 -37.66 -7.13
CA ILE A 182 8.23 -38.10 -6.41
C ILE A 182 7.01 -38.12 -7.33
N LEU A 183 6.86 -37.11 -8.18
CA LEU A 183 5.68 -36.96 -9.04
C LEU A 183 5.80 -37.71 -10.38
N GLY A 184 7.01 -38.13 -10.77
CA GLY A 184 7.27 -38.79 -12.06
C GLY A 184 6.97 -37.86 -13.26
N LEU A 185 7.05 -36.55 -13.06
CA LEU A 185 6.78 -35.52 -14.08
C LEU A 185 8.10 -34.94 -14.62
N ASP A 186 8.04 -34.38 -15.81
CA ASP A 186 9.14 -33.60 -16.34
C ASP A 186 9.44 -32.36 -15.45
N LEU A 187 10.70 -31.90 -15.52
CA LEU A 187 11.13 -30.74 -14.74
C LEU A 187 10.31 -29.49 -15.10
N PRO A 188 9.53 -28.93 -14.18
CA PRO A 188 8.75 -27.71 -14.45
C PRO A 188 9.66 -26.49 -14.54
N ASP A 189 9.23 -25.44 -15.23
CA ASP A 189 9.95 -24.17 -15.30
C ASP A 189 9.93 -23.40 -13.97
N LYS A 190 8.91 -23.67 -13.15
CA LYS A 190 8.66 -22.98 -11.88
C LYS A 190 8.00 -23.93 -10.88
N ILE A 191 8.50 -23.91 -9.64
CA ILE A 191 7.84 -24.55 -8.50
C ILE A 191 7.48 -23.47 -7.47
N THR A 192 6.23 -23.46 -7.04
CA THR A 192 5.78 -22.66 -5.90
C THR A 192 5.41 -23.62 -4.77
N MET A 193 6.01 -23.42 -3.61
CA MET A 193 5.69 -24.16 -2.39
C MET A 193 5.02 -23.26 -1.37
N GLN A 194 4.03 -23.81 -0.69
CA GLN A 194 3.34 -23.17 0.42
C GLN A 194 3.36 -24.13 1.61
N VAL A 195 3.85 -23.66 2.73
CA VAL A 195 3.89 -24.40 4.00
C VAL A 195 2.99 -23.65 4.97
N GLU A 196 2.02 -24.34 5.55
CA GLU A 196 1.10 -23.80 6.54
C GLU A 196 1.45 -24.36 7.93
N TYR A 197 1.28 -23.52 8.94
CA TYR A 197 1.60 -23.82 10.31
C TYR A 197 0.36 -23.60 11.18
N THR A 198 0.15 -24.49 12.14
CA THR A 198 -0.87 -24.34 13.16
C THR A 198 -0.18 -23.98 14.48
N ASP A 199 -0.44 -22.79 14.98
CA ASP A 199 0.03 -22.27 16.29
C ASP A 199 1.56 -22.39 16.52
N THR A 200 2.35 -22.23 15.47
CA THR A 200 3.80 -22.27 15.58
C THR A 200 4.34 -20.90 16.00
N LEU A 201 4.97 -20.83 17.18
CA LEU A 201 5.64 -19.61 17.66
C LEU A 201 6.74 -19.20 16.69
N ILE A 202 6.76 -17.91 16.31
CA ILE A 202 7.74 -17.35 15.37
C ILE A 202 9.18 -17.60 15.83
N GLY A 203 9.45 -17.57 17.14
CA GLY A 203 10.77 -17.83 17.70
C GLY A 203 11.34 -19.23 17.38
N LYS A 204 10.47 -20.24 17.19
CA LYS A 204 10.91 -21.59 16.82
C LYS A 204 11.37 -21.72 15.37
N VAL A 205 10.88 -20.86 14.49
CA VAL A 205 11.17 -20.88 13.04
C VAL A 205 12.08 -19.72 12.59
N LYS A 206 12.52 -18.91 13.53
CA LYS A 206 13.36 -17.71 13.27
C LYS A 206 14.59 -18.06 12.43
N ASN A 207 15.32 -19.09 12.80
CA ASN A 207 16.52 -19.52 12.07
C ASN A 207 16.19 -20.01 10.66
N GLY A 208 15.11 -20.78 10.50
CA GLY A 208 14.66 -21.24 9.18
C GLY A 208 14.26 -20.08 8.25
N MET A 209 13.63 -19.04 8.76
CA MET A 209 13.32 -17.84 7.97
C MET A 209 14.58 -17.05 7.59
N GLN A 210 15.59 -16.99 8.46
CA GLN A 210 16.88 -16.39 8.14
C GLN A 210 17.64 -17.19 7.07
N GLU A 211 17.60 -18.51 7.12
CA GLU A 211 18.15 -19.35 6.06
C GLU A 211 17.43 -19.16 4.72
N LEU A 212 16.10 -19.02 4.72
CA LEU A 212 15.34 -18.69 3.52
C LEU A 212 15.76 -17.32 2.94
N LYS A 213 15.98 -16.32 3.81
CA LYS A 213 16.51 -15.01 3.39
C LYS A 213 17.88 -15.14 2.73
N GLN A 214 18.81 -15.89 3.35
CA GLN A 214 20.14 -16.14 2.78
C GLN A 214 20.06 -16.82 1.42
N LYS A 215 19.23 -17.86 1.28
CA LYS A 215 19.03 -18.55 0.01
C LYS A 215 18.44 -17.67 -1.07
N ARG A 216 17.52 -16.74 -0.70
CA ARG A 216 17.03 -15.72 -1.62
C ARG A 216 18.14 -14.76 -2.06
N ASP A 217 18.96 -14.29 -1.12
CA ASP A 217 20.07 -13.36 -1.42
C ASP A 217 21.13 -14.03 -2.31
N GLN A 218 21.22 -15.36 -2.27
CA GLN A 218 22.00 -16.19 -3.20
C GLN A 218 21.29 -16.44 -4.55
N GLY A 219 20.07 -15.92 -4.73
CA GLY A 219 19.29 -16.08 -5.95
C GLY A 219 18.59 -17.44 -6.10
N LEU A 220 18.60 -18.30 -5.07
CA LEU A 220 17.98 -19.63 -5.12
C LEU A 220 16.46 -19.59 -5.03
N PHE A 221 15.88 -18.55 -4.42
CA PHE A 221 14.46 -18.30 -4.37
C PHE A 221 14.18 -16.85 -4.81
N THR A 222 13.05 -16.64 -5.46
CA THR A 222 12.69 -15.30 -5.96
C THR A 222 11.60 -14.64 -5.12
N ASP A 223 10.61 -15.40 -4.71
CA ASP A 223 9.42 -14.86 -4.06
C ASP A 223 9.22 -15.56 -2.72
N ILE A 224 9.49 -14.89 -1.64
CA ILE A 224 9.24 -15.41 -0.31
C ILE A 224 8.22 -14.49 0.37
N LEU A 225 7.10 -15.07 0.80
CA LEU A 225 6.04 -14.40 1.55
C LEU A 225 5.88 -15.12 2.89
N GLY A 226 6.06 -14.41 3.98
CA GLY A 226 5.72 -14.85 5.32
C GLY A 226 4.38 -14.27 5.76
N ILE A 227 3.51 -15.08 6.34
CA ILE A 227 2.26 -14.65 6.96
C ILE A 227 2.28 -15.13 8.41
N GLY A 228 2.01 -14.22 9.31
CA GLY A 228 1.93 -14.50 10.74
C GLY A 228 0.80 -13.74 11.41
N GLU A 229 0.64 -13.97 12.70
CA GLU A 229 -0.39 -13.35 13.53
C GLU A 229 0.27 -12.70 14.73
N ASP A 230 -0.12 -11.47 15.06
CA ASP A 230 0.38 -10.74 16.22
C ASP A 230 -0.31 -11.19 17.53
N ASP A 231 0.03 -10.51 18.65
CA ASP A 231 -0.56 -10.80 19.96
C ASP A 231 -2.07 -10.54 20.06
N PHE A 232 -2.63 -9.79 19.12
CA PHE A 232 -4.05 -9.44 19.07
C PHE A 232 -4.83 -10.32 18.09
N GLY A 233 -4.21 -11.35 17.50
CA GLY A 233 -4.84 -12.22 16.50
C GLY A 233 -4.96 -11.57 15.13
N ILE A 234 -4.25 -10.47 14.87
CA ILE A 234 -4.28 -9.77 13.60
C ILE A 234 -3.21 -10.36 12.66
N GLU A 235 -3.66 -10.81 11.50
CA GLU A 235 -2.75 -11.35 10.49
C GLU A 235 -1.84 -10.27 9.91
N GLN A 236 -0.57 -10.57 9.84
CA GLN A 236 0.50 -9.72 9.34
C GLN A 236 1.25 -10.45 8.22
N SER A 237 1.72 -9.71 7.22
CA SER A 237 2.50 -10.31 6.13
C SER A 237 3.84 -9.63 5.92
N PHE A 238 4.84 -10.43 5.52
CA PHE A 238 6.15 -9.98 5.13
C PHE A 238 6.51 -10.57 3.76
N ASP A 239 6.72 -9.71 2.79
CA ASP A 239 7.13 -10.11 1.44
C ASP A 239 8.62 -9.81 1.26
N PHE A 240 9.40 -10.87 1.10
CA PHE A 240 10.84 -10.76 0.88
C PHE A 240 11.21 -10.14 -0.49
N ARG A 241 10.27 -10.03 -1.44
CA ARG A 241 10.53 -9.38 -2.75
C ARG A 241 10.79 -7.90 -2.59
N SER A 242 10.20 -7.35 -1.60
CA SER A 242 10.23 -5.93 -1.39
C SER A 242 11.09 -5.59 -0.17
N VAL A 243 12.30 -5.11 -0.42
CA VAL A 243 12.79 -4.03 0.40
C VAL A 243 11.83 -2.88 0.10
N ILE A 244 10.68 -2.90 0.76
CA ILE A 244 9.64 -1.90 0.57
C ILE A 244 10.17 -0.62 1.17
N LYS A 245 10.85 0.14 0.34
CA LYS A 245 11.27 1.49 0.67
C LYS A 245 10.02 2.35 0.67
N ASN A 246 9.74 3.00 1.79
CA ASN A 246 8.86 4.14 1.77
C ASN A 246 9.29 5.06 0.63
N ILE A 247 8.34 5.43 -0.22
CA ILE A 247 8.63 6.33 -1.33
C ILE A 247 8.57 7.74 -0.79
N GLU A 248 9.62 8.49 -1.01
CA GLU A 248 9.71 9.90 -0.64
C GLU A 248 9.93 10.73 -1.91
N ILE A 249 9.07 11.70 -2.14
CA ILE A 249 9.13 12.63 -3.26
C ILE A 249 9.16 14.07 -2.75
N ASN A 250 9.88 14.92 -3.46
CA ASN A 250 9.93 16.35 -3.16
C ASN A 250 8.98 17.11 -4.07
N VAL A 251 8.05 17.82 -3.47
CA VAL A 251 7.05 18.64 -4.15
C VAL A 251 6.87 19.97 -3.44
N ASN A 252 6.40 20.97 -4.17
CA ASN A 252 6.14 22.28 -3.60
C ASN A 252 4.67 22.40 -3.20
N LYS A 253 4.43 23.15 -2.11
CA LYS A 253 3.09 23.59 -1.76
C LYS A 253 2.79 24.95 -2.39
N ASN A 254 1.54 25.15 -2.79
CA ASN A 254 1.04 26.43 -3.22
C ASN A 254 0.83 27.41 -2.03
N GLU A 255 0.31 28.59 -2.30
CA GLU A 255 0.02 29.63 -1.30
C GLU A 255 -1.02 29.18 -0.26
N ASP A 256 -1.92 28.25 -0.62
CA ASP A 256 -2.95 27.67 0.25
C ASP A 256 -2.43 26.49 1.08
N ASP A 257 -1.11 26.29 1.16
CA ASP A 257 -0.45 25.16 1.85
C ASP A 257 -0.86 23.77 1.29
N ARG A 258 -1.24 23.71 0.02
CA ARG A 258 -1.64 22.49 -0.70
C ARG A 258 -0.59 22.05 -1.70
N TYR A 259 -0.44 20.75 -1.86
CA TYR A 259 0.34 20.16 -2.94
C TYR A 259 -0.42 20.25 -4.26
N ASN A 260 0.30 20.48 -5.35
CA ASN A 260 -0.25 20.28 -6.69
C ASN A 260 -0.41 18.78 -6.93
N ASP A 261 -1.64 18.33 -7.16
CA ASP A 261 -2.00 16.92 -7.33
C ASP A 261 -1.30 16.27 -8.52
N LYS A 262 -1.17 17.00 -9.63
CA LYS A 262 -0.46 16.50 -10.82
C LYS A 262 1.04 16.39 -10.60
N GLU A 263 1.66 17.34 -9.90
CA GLU A 263 3.09 17.25 -9.55
C GLU A 263 3.37 16.05 -8.63
N VAL A 264 2.50 15.80 -7.63
CA VAL A 264 2.61 14.64 -6.75
C VAL A 264 2.51 13.35 -7.55
N GLU A 265 1.54 13.24 -8.46
CA GLU A 265 1.35 12.09 -9.34
C GLU A 265 2.60 11.84 -10.19
N ASP A 266 3.06 12.86 -10.94
CA ASP A 266 4.20 12.73 -11.86
C ASP A 266 5.47 12.33 -11.10
N ARG A 267 5.79 12.98 -9.97
CA ARG A 267 6.96 12.64 -9.13
C ARG A 267 6.88 11.26 -8.52
N PHE A 268 5.68 10.84 -8.12
CA PHE A 268 5.47 9.50 -7.59
C PHE A 268 5.77 8.44 -8.67
N PHE A 269 5.20 8.58 -9.86
CA PHE A 269 5.41 7.61 -10.95
C PHE A 269 6.82 7.65 -11.53
N GLU A 270 7.50 8.79 -11.55
CA GLU A 270 8.95 8.87 -11.86
C GLU A 270 9.79 8.02 -10.88
N LYS A 271 9.35 7.89 -9.63
CA LYS A 271 10.12 7.22 -8.57
C LYS A 271 9.91 5.71 -8.53
N ILE A 272 8.74 5.22 -8.93
CA ILE A 272 8.42 3.77 -8.93
C ILE A 272 8.63 3.11 -10.29
N GLY A 273 8.87 3.90 -11.33
CA GLY A 273 9.36 3.49 -12.63
C GLY A 273 8.50 2.93 -13.61
#